data_4953fa6e25446b010dee270594f0ef13
#
_entry.id   4953fa6e25446b010dee270594f0ef13
#
_cell.length_a   1.000
_cell.length_b   1.000
_cell.length_c   1.000
_cell.angle_alpha   90.00
_cell.angle_beta   90.00
_cell.angle_gamma   90.00
#
_symmetry.space_group_name_H-M   'P 1'
#
loop_
_entity.id
_entity.type
_entity.pdbx_description
1 polymer ?
#
loop_
_entity_poly.entity_id
_entity_poly.type
_entity_poly.pdbx_seq_one_letter_code
_entity_poly.pdbx_strand_id
1 'polypeptide(L)'
;MMRNFGMTLLALLLSLGAWAQDYTFNNGIIFINEDRYGPNQGSINFYNYDYDEMEYNVYALVNPNTKLGVTTQQGQLYGGRLFVVSKQANSNESSGNTVGSRLAVLDAATLKQQGSILRLGAQDSVYDGRSYCAVNARKGYMATSAGIFVVDVEAMTATGPILGTESSAKGDYNSLYSGQCGDMVRFGQYVFAVQQGRGLHVIDYNTDQVVKTLSFPNIVTVFVTAGGGLYVANNSREVYDFSGGPFEADFTRVDPVALEVMDVYRLGDDYGALSSWGAWRACMMCVDPVSEKVYYYYDEFQNHISCYDFSTREFTDHFIDLPEAAEVNWDGTRNHQGLYASALSFDPHTGDMVVMTTEAAPMYAYEIFNHNWVLFYDAATGVLKRQTRLQDAYWFPAMALYPDLCAPTVKVEDQVLQVGQTVTVSLLEAVHDDDNMSALAVTTATSGDESVVRAQVSGLNLSLEGMAPGRATVNLVTDSNGQLATTSFVVSVTGAAVPGDINMDGKVAIDDVTALIDILLGSVLNIYDMGAADVNHDGKISIDDVTALIDSLLSGQMIV
;
A
#
# COMPACT_ATOMS: atom_id res chain seq x y z
N MET A 1 11.23 -1.16 -41.36
CA MET A 1 12.58 -1.70 -41.10
C MET A 1 13.10 -1.35 -39.69
N MET A 2 12.38 -0.57 -38.89
CA MET A 2 12.77 -0.21 -37.51
C MET A 2 12.07 -1.04 -36.40
N ARG A 3 11.22 -1.98 -36.75
CA ARG A 3 10.32 -2.72 -35.84
C ARG A 3 10.95 -3.87 -35.01
N ASN A 4 12.23 -4.14 -35.19
CA ASN A 4 12.93 -5.21 -34.45
C ASN A 4 14.14 -4.73 -33.65
N PHE A 5 14.30 -3.41 -33.47
CA PHE A 5 15.52 -2.88 -32.84
C PHE A 5 15.55 -3.08 -31.32
N GLY A 6 14.40 -2.96 -30.64
CA GLY A 6 14.35 -3.11 -29.17
C GLY A 6 14.62 -4.56 -28.70
N MET A 7 13.95 -5.55 -29.31
CA MET A 7 14.22 -6.97 -29.00
C MET A 7 15.64 -7.40 -29.41
N THR A 8 16.17 -6.80 -30.48
CA THR A 8 17.54 -7.08 -30.93
C THR A 8 18.57 -6.45 -30.01
N LEU A 9 18.28 -5.28 -29.45
CA LEU A 9 19.19 -4.59 -28.53
C LEU A 9 19.24 -5.31 -27.17
N LEU A 10 18.09 -5.70 -26.61
CA LEU A 10 18.02 -6.47 -25.36
C LEU A 10 18.68 -7.86 -25.53
N ALA A 11 18.39 -8.56 -26.62
CA ALA A 11 19.04 -9.83 -26.96
C ALA A 11 20.55 -9.67 -27.22
N LEU A 12 21.00 -8.53 -27.79
CA LEU A 12 22.41 -8.24 -27.99
C LEU A 12 23.11 -7.91 -26.67
N LEU A 13 22.47 -7.16 -25.78
CA LEU A 13 22.99 -6.84 -24.45
C LEU A 13 23.11 -8.08 -23.56
N LEU A 14 22.14 -9.01 -23.66
CA LEU A 14 22.19 -10.29 -22.94
C LEU A 14 23.21 -11.29 -23.52
N SER A 15 23.56 -11.17 -24.80
CA SER A 15 24.56 -12.04 -25.46
C SER A 15 26.01 -11.60 -25.28
N LEU A 16 26.24 -10.34 -24.93
CA LEU A 16 27.56 -9.78 -24.61
C LEU A 16 27.83 -9.89 -23.11
N GLY A 17 28.04 -11.09 -22.61
CA GLY A 17 28.16 -11.46 -21.21
C GLY A 17 29.15 -10.70 -20.31
N ALA A 18 29.57 -9.51 -20.71
CA ALA A 18 30.39 -8.57 -19.92
C ALA A 18 29.72 -7.21 -19.68
N TRP A 19 28.57 -6.90 -20.28
CA TRP A 19 27.88 -5.60 -20.20
C TRP A 19 26.44 -5.72 -19.69
N ALA A 20 25.93 -6.93 -19.45
CA ALA A 20 24.57 -7.18 -18.94
C ALA A 20 24.39 -6.87 -17.44
N GLN A 21 25.40 -6.27 -16.81
CA GLN A 21 25.39 -6.06 -15.37
C GLN A 21 24.64 -4.80 -14.94
N ASP A 22 24.30 -3.92 -15.87
CA ASP A 22 23.74 -2.58 -15.55
C ASP A 22 22.31 -2.34 -16.08
N TYR A 23 21.68 -3.31 -16.78
CA TYR A 23 20.31 -3.12 -17.23
C TYR A 23 19.32 -3.41 -16.10
N THR A 24 18.54 -2.41 -15.77
CA THR A 24 17.53 -2.51 -14.71
C THR A 24 16.15 -2.10 -15.21
N PHE A 25 15.11 -2.67 -14.60
CA PHE A 25 13.71 -2.35 -14.86
C PHE A 25 13.19 -1.28 -13.88
N ASN A 26 14.00 -0.26 -13.59
CA ASN A 26 13.70 0.77 -12.60
C ASN A 26 13.03 2.01 -13.18
N ASN A 27 13.11 2.23 -14.52
CA ASN A 27 12.55 3.43 -15.15
C ASN A 27 11.43 3.05 -16.12
N GLY A 28 10.26 2.74 -15.56
CA GLY A 28 9.12 2.31 -16.38
C GLY A 28 8.03 1.64 -15.58
N ILE A 29 7.17 0.89 -16.28
CA ILE A 29 6.02 0.20 -15.73
C ILE A 29 6.18 -1.31 -15.90
N ILE A 30 6.01 -2.05 -14.83
CA ILE A 30 5.99 -3.51 -14.82
C ILE A 30 4.54 -3.97 -15.01
N PHE A 31 4.25 -4.66 -16.10
CA PHE A 31 2.93 -5.24 -16.35
C PHE A 31 2.94 -6.74 -16.08
N ILE A 32 2.11 -7.17 -15.14
CA ILE A 32 1.82 -8.57 -14.89
C ILE A 32 0.70 -8.98 -15.83
N ASN A 33 0.92 -10.03 -16.60
CA ASN A 33 -0.06 -10.57 -17.54
C ASN A 33 -0.53 -11.95 -17.07
N GLU A 34 -1.84 -12.17 -17.16
CA GLU A 34 -2.45 -13.45 -16.83
C GLU A 34 -2.11 -14.51 -17.85
N ASP A 35 -2.03 -14.12 -19.11
CA ASP A 35 -1.93 -15.00 -20.27
C ASP A 35 -3.10 -16.01 -20.37
N ARG A 36 -3.10 -16.81 -21.42
CA ARG A 36 -4.21 -17.73 -21.66
C ARG A 36 -4.17 -18.95 -20.74
N TYR A 37 -5.20 -19.07 -19.90
CA TYR A 37 -5.38 -20.24 -19.06
C TYR A 37 -5.32 -21.56 -19.87
N GLY A 38 -4.56 -22.50 -19.37
CA GLY A 38 -4.37 -23.83 -19.94
C GLY A 38 -3.06 -23.98 -20.72
N PRO A 39 -2.88 -23.35 -21.89
CA PRO A 39 -1.65 -23.47 -22.65
C PRO A 39 -0.49 -22.63 -22.12
N ASN A 40 -0.76 -21.48 -21.51
CA ASN A 40 0.25 -20.51 -21.11
C ASN A 40 0.34 -20.37 -19.59
N GLN A 41 1.48 -19.88 -19.15
CA GLN A 41 1.73 -19.39 -17.80
C GLN A 41 1.89 -17.88 -17.87
N GLY A 42 1.65 -17.18 -16.75
CA GLY A 42 1.75 -15.74 -16.70
C GLY A 42 3.11 -15.20 -17.15
N SER A 43 3.11 -13.98 -17.61
CA SER A 43 4.29 -13.28 -18.10
C SER A 43 4.40 -11.87 -17.48
N ILE A 44 5.56 -11.24 -17.69
CA ILE A 44 5.79 -9.85 -17.31
C ILE A 44 6.27 -9.10 -18.54
N ASN A 45 5.58 -8.00 -18.87
CA ASN A 45 6.06 -7.01 -19.83
C ASN A 45 6.57 -5.78 -19.07
N PHE A 46 7.44 -5.02 -19.69
CA PHE A 46 7.97 -3.79 -19.14
C PHE A 46 7.85 -2.65 -20.14
N TYR A 47 7.21 -1.57 -19.74
CA TYR A 47 7.18 -0.34 -20.53
C TYR A 47 8.33 0.56 -20.08
N ASN A 48 9.29 0.77 -20.95
CA ASN A 48 10.51 1.52 -20.68
C ASN A 48 10.30 3.00 -21.02
N TYR A 49 10.44 3.89 -20.04
CA TYR A 49 10.28 5.32 -20.25
C TYR A 49 11.40 5.97 -21.07
N ASP A 50 12.63 5.46 -20.99
CA ASP A 50 13.76 6.03 -21.73
C ASP A 50 13.60 5.87 -23.24
N TYR A 51 12.98 4.78 -23.66
CA TYR A 51 12.82 4.42 -25.07
C TYR A 51 11.40 4.60 -25.59
N ASP A 52 10.43 4.88 -24.70
CA ASP A 52 8.99 4.93 -25.02
C ASP A 52 8.51 3.65 -25.72
N GLU A 53 9.00 2.50 -25.27
CA GLU A 53 8.76 1.20 -25.89
C GLU A 53 8.33 0.14 -24.88
N MET A 54 7.51 -0.82 -25.35
CA MET A 54 7.13 -2.02 -24.60
C MET A 54 8.12 -3.15 -24.85
N GLU A 55 8.73 -3.66 -23.79
CA GLU A 55 9.54 -4.84 -23.77
C GLU A 55 8.70 -6.04 -23.34
N TYR A 56 8.65 -7.08 -24.17
CA TYR A 56 7.72 -8.20 -23.99
C TYR A 56 8.36 -9.38 -23.30
N ASN A 57 7.60 -9.99 -22.38
CA ASN A 57 7.96 -11.22 -21.67
C ASN A 57 9.37 -11.17 -21.05
N VAL A 58 9.68 -10.04 -20.44
CA VAL A 58 11.01 -9.77 -19.85
C VAL A 58 11.37 -10.77 -18.74
N TYR A 59 10.36 -11.28 -18.02
CA TYR A 59 10.61 -12.32 -17.02
C TYR A 59 11.26 -13.57 -17.63
N ALA A 60 10.75 -14.07 -18.75
CA ALA A 60 11.30 -15.27 -19.40
C ALA A 60 12.70 -15.03 -19.97
N LEU A 61 13.01 -13.78 -20.37
CA LEU A 61 14.36 -13.43 -20.87
C LEU A 61 15.41 -13.54 -19.77
N VAL A 62 15.10 -13.05 -18.57
CA VAL A 62 16.06 -13.04 -17.45
C VAL A 62 15.99 -14.31 -16.58
N ASN A 63 14.93 -15.14 -16.74
CA ASN A 63 14.70 -16.39 -16.01
C ASN A 63 14.41 -17.58 -16.95
N PRO A 64 15.33 -17.97 -17.83
CA PRO A 64 15.05 -18.94 -18.89
C PRO A 64 14.68 -20.35 -18.40
N ASN A 65 14.97 -20.67 -17.14
CA ASN A 65 14.75 -22.01 -16.56
C ASN A 65 13.61 -22.05 -15.52
N THR A 66 12.91 -20.94 -15.31
CA THR A 66 11.81 -20.83 -14.36
C THR A 66 10.56 -20.27 -15.04
N LYS A 67 9.41 -20.46 -14.44
CA LYS A 67 8.14 -19.98 -14.96
C LYS A 67 7.29 -19.43 -13.81
N LEU A 68 6.49 -18.42 -14.12
CA LEU A 68 5.38 -18.01 -13.28
C LEU A 68 4.29 -19.10 -13.29
N GLY A 69 3.30 -19.00 -12.42
CA GLY A 69 2.17 -19.92 -12.43
C GLY A 69 1.15 -19.57 -13.51
N VAL A 70 -0.01 -20.16 -13.38
CA VAL A 70 -1.15 -19.96 -14.27
C VAL A 70 -2.13 -18.98 -13.63
N THR A 71 -2.77 -18.15 -14.44
CA THR A 71 -3.67 -17.08 -13.97
C THR A 71 -2.95 -16.17 -12.98
N THR A 72 -1.90 -15.52 -13.46
CA THR A 72 -1.08 -14.59 -12.70
C THR A 72 -1.75 -13.22 -12.74
N GLN A 73 -2.29 -12.77 -11.61
CA GLN A 73 -3.17 -11.60 -11.57
C GLN A 73 -2.75 -10.52 -10.58
N GLN A 74 -1.82 -10.80 -9.68
CA GLN A 74 -1.49 -9.87 -8.61
C GLN A 74 0.01 -9.85 -8.34
N GLY A 75 0.52 -8.69 -7.96
CA GLY A 75 1.87 -8.51 -7.48
C GLY A 75 1.95 -7.39 -6.45
N GLN A 76 3.03 -7.39 -5.71
CA GLN A 76 3.37 -6.31 -4.78
C GLN A 76 4.87 -6.07 -4.77
N LEU A 77 5.25 -4.79 -4.80
CA LEU A 77 6.62 -4.36 -4.53
C LEU A 77 6.80 -4.15 -3.02
N TYR A 78 7.91 -4.65 -2.48
CA TYR A 78 8.30 -4.40 -1.10
C TYR A 78 9.79 -4.70 -0.88
N GLY A 79 10.52 -3.73 -0.34
CA GLY A 79 11.92 -3.91 0.06
C GLY A 79 12.84 -4.34 -1.08
N GLY A 80 12.67 -3.76 -2.28
CA GLY A 80 13.45 -4.08 -3.48
C GLY A 80 13.11 -5.44 -4.09
N ARG A 81 12.00 -6.05 -3.70
CA ARG A 81 11.49 -7.31 -4.26
C ARG A 81 10.13 -7.13 -4.89
N LEU A 82 9.88 -7.88 -5.95
CA LEU A 82 8.57 -8.03 -6.57
C LEU A 82 8.02 -9.41 -6.22
N PHE A 83 6.90 -9.42 -5.52
CA PHE A 83 6.13 -10.62 -5.19
C PHE A 83 5.05 -10.80 -6.25
N VAL A 84 5.03 -11.92 -6.95
CA VAL A 84 4.07 -12.22 -8.02
C VAL A 84 3.24 -13.41 -7.64
N VAL A 85 1.92 -13.23 -7.59
CA VAL A 85 0.95 -14.26 -7.20
C VAL A 85 0.26 -14.83 -8.42
N SER A 86 0.27 -16.15 -8.52
CA SER A 86 -0.52 -16.92 -9.49
C SER A 86 -1.50 -17.81 -8.75
N LYS A 87 -2.68 -18.01 -9.33
CA LYS A 87 -3.67 -18.92 -8.73
C LYS A 87 -3.14 -20.32 -8.57
N GLN A 88 -2.55 -20.86 -9.63
CA GLN A 88 -2.08 -22.24 -9.68
C GLN A 88 -0.64 -22.31 -10.19
N ALA A 89 0.07 -23.31 -9.73
CA ALA A 89 1.42 -23.58 -10.24
C ALA A 89 1.38 -24.08 -11.69
N ASN A 90 0.31 -24.80 -12.06
CA ASN A 90 0.10 -25.35 -13.40
C ASN A 90 -1.39 -25.62 -13.64
N SER A 91 -1.89 -25.40 -14.85
CA SER A 91 -3.27 -25.69 -15.25
C SER A 91 -3.66 -27.18 -15.18
N ASN A 92 -2.68 -28.07 -15.15
CA ASN A 92 -2.85 -29.50 -14.99
C ASN A 92 -1.73 -30.07 -14.16
N GLU A 93 -1.84 -29.95 -12.83
CA GLU A 93 -0.82 -30.40 -11.89
C GLU A 93 -0.51 -31.89 -11.96
N SER A 94 -1.41 -32.70 -12.53
CA SER A 94 -1.21 -34.13 -12.71
C SER A 94 -0.43 -34.51 -13.98
N SER A 95 -0.18 -33.58 -14.90
CA SER A 95 0.38 -33.86 -16.22
C SER A 95 1.91 -33.94 -16.29
N GLY A 96 2.62 -33.71 -15.19
CA GLY A 96 4.10 -33.76 -15.16
C GLY A 96 4.82 -32.66 -15.93
N ASN A 97 4.10 -31.64 -16.39
CA ASN A 97 4.67 -30.47 -17.06
C ASN A 97 5.48 -29.61 -16.09
N THR A 98 6.33 -28.74 -16.63
CA THR A 98 7.10 -27.77 -15.83
C THR A 98 6.16 -26.95 -14.95
N VAL A 99 6.34 -27.08 -13.65
CA VAL A 99 5.51 -26.40 -12.65
C VAL A 99 6.05 -25.00 -12.47
N GLY A 100 5.18 -24.00 -12.53
CA GLY A 100 5.48 -22.61 -12.19
C GLY A 100 5.31 -22.34 -10.69
N SER A 101 5.30 -21.07 -10.31
CA SER A 101 5.22 -20.66 -8.92
C SER A 101 3.82 -20.13 -8.58
N ARG A 102 3.26 -20.48 -7.42
CA ARG A 102 2.11 -19.77 -6.86
C ARG A 102 2.50 -18.41 -6.30
N LEU A 103 3.64 -18.33 -5.64
CA LEU A 103 4.30 -17.09 -5.28
C LEU A 103 5.71 -17.14 -5.85
N ALA A 104 6.04 -16.22 -6.76
CA ALA A 104 7.40 -15.95 -7.19
C ALA A 104 7.91 -14.70 -6.52
N VAL A 105 9.14 -14.73 -6.02
CA VAL A 105 9.83 -13.58 -5.43
C VAL A 105 10.99 -13.21 -6.35
N LEU A 106 10.92 -12.01 -6.91
CA LEU A 106 11.88 -11.50 -7.88
C LEU A 106 12.64 -10.34 -7.24
N ASP A 107 13.86 -10.12 -7.67
CA ASP A 107 14.53 -8.84 -7.49
C ASP A 107 13.81 -7.77 -8.32
N ALA A 108 13.39 -6.69 -7.70
CA ALA A 108 12.54 -5.69 -8.36
C ALA A 108 13.27 -4.96 -9.51
N ALA A 109 14.59 -4.75 -9.36
CA ALA A 109 15.37 -4.03 -10.36
C ALA A 109 15.74 -4.89 -11.57
N THR A 110 15.98 -6.18 -11.38
CA THR A 110 16.47 -7.07 -12.44
C THR A 110 15.46 -8.10 -12.90
N LEU A 111 14.32 -8.22 -12.21
CA LEU A 111 13.27 -9.24 -12.38
C LEU A 111 13.80 -10.69 -12.31
N LYS A 112 15.01 -10.87 -11.78
CA LYS A 112 15.58 -12.21 -11.55
C LYS A 112 14.88 -12.87 -10.37
N GLN A 113 14.44 -14.12 -10.56
CA GLN A 113 13.80 -14.87 -9.49
C GLN A 113 14.80 -15.23 -8.39
N GLN A 114 14.48 -14.79 -7.17
CA GLN A 114 15.24 -15.06 -5.96
C GLN A 114 14.68 -16.28 -5.21
N GLY A 115 13.37 -16.53 -5.32
CA GLY A 115 12.72 -17.64 -4.65
C GLY A 115 11.33 -17.92 -5.18
N SER A 116 10.72 -19.02 -4.71
CA SER A 116 9.36 -19.36 -5.09
C SER A 116 8.71 -20.34 -4.12
N ILE A 117 7.37 -20.22 -3.99
CA ILE A 117 6.53 -21.19 -3.29
C ILE A 117 5.63 -21.85 -4.34
N LEU A 118 5.78 -23.16 -4.50
CA LEU A 118 5.00 -23.95 -5.45
C LEU A 118 3.67 -24.41 -4.84
N ARG A 119 3.66 -24.73 -3.56
CA ARG A 119 2.54 -25.31 -2.83
C ARG A 119 2.33 -24.60 -1.49
N LEU A 120 1.08 -24.58 -1.04
CA LEU A 120 0.65 -23.97 0.20
C LEU A 120 0.29 -25.09 1.21
N GLY A 121 1.09 -25.24 2.27
CA GLY A 121 0.90 -26.31 3.24
C GLY A 121 1.28 -27.73 2.72
N ALA A 122 1.05 -28.74 3.54
CA ALA A 122 1.54 -30.10 3.28
C ALA A 122 0.66 -30.94 2.32
N GLN A 123 -0.59 -30.54 2.09
CA GLN A 123 -1.57 -31.33 1.31
C GLN A 123 -2.20 -30.57 0.15
N ASP A 124 -1.61 -29.49 -0.22
CA ASP A 124 -2.17 -28.60 -1.18
C ASP A 124 -1.96 -29.02 -2.62
N SER A 125 -2.90 -29.47 -3.28
CA SER A 125 -2.85 -29.59 -4.73
C SER A 125 -3.79 -28.63 -5.46
N VAL A 126 -4.69 -27.97 -4.75
CA VAL A 126 -5.82 -27.26 -5.37
C VAL A 126 -6.10 -25.86 -4.81
N TYR A 127 -5.36 -25.39 -3.82
CA TYR A 127 -5.58 -24.06 -3.28
C TYR A 127 -5.05 -22.98 -4.21
N ASP A 128 -5.93 -22.05 -4.58
CA ASP A 128 -5.58 -20.92 -5.43
C ASP A 128 -4.94 -19.80 -4.62
N GLY A 129 -3.83 -19.26 -5.12
CA GLY A 129 -3.30 -17.97 -4.64
C GLY A 129 -4.19 -16.83 -5.10
N ARG A 130 -4.37 -15.80 -4.24
CA ARG A 130 -5.22 -14.65 -4.54
C ARG A 130 -4.47 -13.33 -4.49
N SER A 131 -3.87 -13.01 -3.36
CA SER A 131 -3.11 -11.79 -3.16
C SER A 131 -1.96 -12.01 -2.18
N TYR A 132 -1.03 -11.08 -2.17
CA TYR A 132 0.06 -11.02 -1.22
C TYR A 132 0.08 -9.66 -0.54
N CYS A 133 0.36 -9.64 0.75
CA CYS A 133 0.55 -8.43 1.54
C CYS A 133 1.84 -8.56 2.36
N ALA A 134 2.84 -7.77 2.05
CA ALA A 134 4.07 -7.72 2.82
C ALA A 134 3.81 -7.10 4.20
N VAL A 135 4.37 -7.72 5.22
CA VAL A 135 4.38 -7.20 6.60
C VAL A 135 5.71 -6.51 6.89
N ASN A 136 6.79 -7.16 6.52
CA ASN A 136 8.16 -6.63 6.59
C ASN A 136 9.05 -7.41 5.61
N ALA A 137 10.35 -7.12 5.57
CA ALA A 137 11.30 -7.74 4.65
C ALA A 137 11.38 -9.28 4.76
N ARG A 138 10.91 -9.88 5.86
CA ARG A 138 10.99 -11.32 6.14
C ARG A 138 9.65 -12.01 6.17
N LYS A 139 8.57 -11.27 6.34
CA LYS A 139 7.23 -11.82 6.53
C LYS A 139 6.20 -11.11 5.67
N GLY A 140 5.32 -11.90 5.09
CA GLY A 140 4.10 -11.44 4.43
C GLY A 140 2.95 -12.41 4.64
N TYR A 141 1.78 -12.02 4.16
CA TYR A 141 0.61 -12.87 4.13
C TYR A 141 0.19 -13.16 2.70
N MET A 142 -0.23 -14.38 2.45
CA MET A 142 -0.80 -14.80 1.18
C MET A 142 -2.25 -15.20 1.37
N ALA A 143 -3.17 -14.44 0.79
CA ALA A 143 -4.57 -14.80 0.72
C ALA A 143 -4.78 -15.87 -0.34
N THR A 144 -5.64 -16.83 -0.03
CA THR A 144 -5.87 -18.01 -0.87
C THR A 144 -7.34 -18.43 -0.84
N SER A 145 -7.69 -19.40 -1.68
CA SER A 145 -8.99 -20.07 -1.59
C SER A 145 -9.19 -20.89 -0.31
N ALA A 146 -8.13 -21.18 0.45
CA ALA A 146 -8.18 -21.96 1.69
C ALA A 146 -8.11 -21.13 2.98
N GLY A 147 -7.78 -19.86 2.88
CA GLY A 147 -7.55 -18.98 4.02
C GLY A 147 -6.30 -18.11 3.80
N ILE A 148 -5.79 -17.51 4.85
CA ILE A 148 -4.62 -16.64 4.81
C ILE A 148 -3.42 -17.39 5.38
N PHE A 149 -2.33 -17.45 4.63
CA PHE A 149 -1.10 -18.12 5.02
C PHE A 149 -0.01 -17.11 5.38
N VAL A 150 0.74 -17.42 6.43
CA VAL A 150 1.95 -16.66 6.80
C VAL A 150 3.11 -17.14 5.93
N VAL A 151 3.71 -16.22 5.20
CA VAL A 151 4.87 -16.48 4.32
C VAL A 151 6.14 -16.05 5.04
N ASP A 152 7.07 -16.99 5.19
CA ASP A 152 8.46 -16.72 5.52
C ASP A 152 9.23 -16.49 4.22
N VAL A 153 9.65 -15.25 3.99
CA VAL A 153 10.30 -14.81 2.74
C VAL A 153 11.73 -15.34 2.63
N GLU A 154 12.42 -15.57 3.75
CA GLU A 154 13.79 -16.12 3.75
C GLU A 154 13.78 -17.63 3.54
N ALA A 155 12.90 -18.34 4.23
CA ALA A 155 12.76 -19.79 4.09
C ALA A 155 11.99 -20.23 2.85
N MET A 156 11.29 -19.30 2.17
CA MET A 156 10.36 -19.59 1.06
C MET A 156 9.34 -20.67 1.42
N THR A 157 8.71 -20.50 2.57
CA THR A 157 7.66 -21.40 3.09
C THR A 157 6.41 -20.63 3.45
N ALA A 158 5.26 -21.32 3.37
CA ALA A 158 3.99 -20.78 3.81
C ALA A 158 3.38 -21.70 4.89
N THR A 159 2.93 -21.10 5.99
CA THR A 159 2.33 -21.79 7.12
C THR A 159 0.92 -21.23 7.37
N GLY A 160 -0.05 -22.08 7.60
CA GLY A 160 -1.40 -21.65 7.86
C GLY A 160 -2.44 -22.70 7.51
N PRO A 161 -3.70 -22.29 7.35
CA PRO A 161 -4.17 -20.90 7.43
C PRO A 161 -4.14 -20.33 8.85
N ILE A 162 -4.08 -18.97 8.96
CA ILE A 162 -4.26 -18.25 10.22
C ILE A 162 -5.62 -18.61 10.80
N LEU A 163 -5.66 -18.92 12.09
CA LEU A 163 -6.87 -19.35 12.79
C LEU A 163 -7.99 -18.30 12.64
N GLY A 164 -9.16 -18.75 12.17
CA GLY A 164 -10.32 -17.90 11.92
C GLY A 164 -10.46 -17.43 10.48
N THR A 165 -9.46 -17.66 9.61
CA THR A 165 -9.53 -17.34 8.18
C THR A 165 -9.79 -18.55 7.29
N GLU A 166 -9.90 -19.75 7.89
CA GLU A 166 -10.10 -20.99 7.14
C GLU A 166 -11.36 -20.91 6.29
N SER A 167 -11.23 -21.24 5.01
CA SER A 167 -12.35 -21.33 4.11
C SER A 167 -13.05 -22.69 4.23
N SER A 168 -14.26 -22.79 3.66
CA SER A 168 -14.96 -24.06 3.49
C SER A 168 -14.45 -24.89 2.32
N ALA A 169 -13.46 -24.41 1.58
CA ALA A 169 -12.88 -25.10 0.44
C ALA A 169 -12.32 -26.46 0.87
N LYS A 170 -12.86 -27.53 0.29
CA LYS A 170 -12.50 -28.92 0.60
C LYS A 170 -11.53 -29.52 -0.41
N GLY A 171 -10.95 -28.68 -1.25
CA GLY A 171 -10.06 -29.12 -2.32
C GLY A 171 -10.76 -29.73 -3.54
N ASP A 172 -12.07 -29.67 -3.62
CA ASP A 172 -12.84 -29.97 -4.82
C ASP A 172 -13.20 -28.68 -5.58
N TYR A 173 -13.41 -28.80 -6.89
CA TYR A 173 -13.66 -27.65 -7.76
C TYR A 173 -14.92 -26.85 -7.35
N ASN A 174 -15.95 -27.51 -6.84
CA ASN A 174 -17.21 -26.83 -6.48
C ASN A 174 -17.10 -26.02 -5.19
N SER A 175 -16.18 -26.37 -4.29
CA SER A 175 -15.97 -25.64 -3.03
C SER A 175 -14.81 -24.65 -3.09
N LEU A 176 -14.00 -24.67 -4.13
CA LEU A 176 -12.77 -23.89 -4.27
C LEU A 176 -13.00 -22.37 -4.16
N TYR A 177 -14.14 -21.92 -4.65
CA TYR A 177 -14.50 -20.50 -4.68
C TYR A 177 -15.50 -20.09 -3.60
N SER A 178 -15.67 -20.90 -2.56
CA SER A 178 -16.52 -20.61 -1.41
C SER A 178 -15.68 -20.19 -0.20
N GLY A 179 -15.90 -18.97 0.29
CA GLY A 179 -15.21 -18.45 1.47
C GLY A 179 -13.72 -18.19 1.26
N GLN A 180 -13.32 -17.91 0.03
CA GLN A 180 -11.95 -17.55 -0.31
C GLN A 180 -11.56 -16.19 0.30
N CYS A 181 -10.28 -16.01 0.62
CA CYS A 181 -9.72 -14.72 1.02
C CYS A 181 -9.24 -13.95 -0.21
N GLY A 182 -9.38 -12.64 -0.19
CA GLY A 182 -9.08 -11.75 -1.32
C GLY A 182 -8.03 -10.70 -0.97
N ASP A 183 -8.35 -9.44 -1.28
CA ASP A 183 -7.44 -8.33 -1.09
C ASP A 183 -7.08 -8.11 0.37
N MET A 184 -5.88 -7.59 0.58
CA MET A 184 -5.36 -7.23 1.89
C MET A 184 -4.65 -5.89 1.82
N VAL A 185 -4.75 -5.12 2.89
CA VAL A 185 -3.98 -3.89 3.08
C VAL A 185 -3.34 -3.87 4.46
N ARG A 186 -2.04 -3.57 4.52
CA ARG A 186 -1.34 -3.25 5.76
C ARG A 186 -1.60 -1.79 6.10
N PHE A 187 -2.19 -1.53 7.27
CA PHE A 187 -2.45 -0.19 7.74
C PHE A 187 -2.23 -0.10 9.25
N GLY A 188 -1.33 0.79 9.68
CA GLY A 188 -0.88 0.84 11.06
C GLY A 188 -0.31 -0.50 11.52
N GLN A 189 -0.79 -1.02 12.65
CA GLN A 189 -0.32 -2.28 13.26
C GLN A 189 -1.08 -3.52 12.79
N TYR A 190 -1.99 -3.37 11.81
CA TYR A 190 -2.86 -4.45 11.36
C TYR A 190 -2.70 -4.71 9.86
N VAL A 191 -3.05 -5.92 9.48
CA VAL A 191 -3.43 -6.25 8.11
C VAL A 191 -4.94 -6.47 8.09
N PHE A 192 -5.62 -5.71 7.24
CA PHE A 192 -7.05 -5.81 6.97
C PHE A 192 -7.24 -6.70 5.74
N ALA A 193 -7.96 -7.79 5.89
CA ALA A 193 -8.07 -8.81 4.86
C ALA A 193 -9.53 -9.19 4.59
N VAL A 194 -9.95 -9.22 3.34
CA VAL A 194 -11.31 -9.60 2.98
C VAL A 194 -11.48 -11.11 2.88
N GLN A 195 -12.62 -11.60 3.33
CA GLN A 195 -13.05 -12.99 3.11
C GLN A 195 -14.50 -13.07 2.66
N GLN A 196 -14.72 -13.72 1.54
CA GLN A 196 -16.05 -13.97 0.96
C GLN A 196 -16.99 -14.62 1.95
N GLY A 197 -18.20 -14.06 2.07
CA GLY A 197 -19.24 -14.56 2.97
C GLY A 197 -19.02 -14.33 4.46
N ARG A 198 -17.90 -13.72 4.85
CA ARG A 198 -17.57 -13.41 6.25
C ARG A 198 -17.39 -11.93 6.53
N GLY A 199 -16.52 -11.27 5.75
CA GLY A 199 -16.24 -9.85 5.91
C GLY A 199 -14.77 -9.51 6.01
N LEU A 200 -14.44 -8.52 6.84
CA LEU A 200 -13.11 -7.98 7.00
C LEU A 200 -12.45 -8.54 8.28
N HIS A 201 -11.42 -9.32 8.10
CA HIS A 201 -10.55 -9.75 9.20
C HIS A 201 -9.53 -8.67 9.52
N VAL A 202 -9.32 -8.42 10.80
CA VAL A 202 -8.26 -7.57 11.33
C VAL A 202 -7.21 -8.47 11.95
N ILE A 203 -6.03 -8.52 11.38
CA ILE A 203 -4.94 -9.40 11.80
C ILE A 203 -3.85 -8.55 12.42
N ASP A 204 -3.55 -8.79 13.70
CA ASP A 204 -2.35 -8.25 14.34
C ASP A 204 -1.13 -8.98 13.78
N TYR A 205 -0.34 -8.27 12.98
CA TYR A 205 0.80 -8.90 12.32
C TYR A 205 2.00 -9.17 13.24
N ASN A 206 1.98 -8.72 14.49
CA ASN A 206 3.01 -9.09 15.47
C ASN A 206 2.75 -10.48 16.07
N THR A 207 1.48 -10.88 16.14
CA THR A 207 1.04 -12.16 16.74
C THR A 207 0.52 -13.15 15.71
N ASP A 208 0.26 -12.71 14.46
CA ASP A 208 -0.38 -13.48 13.41
C ASP A 208 -1.79 -14.00 13.81
N GLN A 209 -2.54 -13.19 14.56
CA GLN A 209 -3.85 -13.55 15.07
C GLN A 209 -4.93 -12.60 14.54
N VAL A 210 -6.10 -13.18 14.19
CA VAL A 210 -7.30 -12.38 13.95
C VAL A 210 -7.80 -11.82 15.28
N VAL A 211 -7.69 -10.52 15.45
CA VAL A 211 -8.14 -9.82 16.68
C VAL A 211 -9.59 -9.39 16.60
N LYS A 212 -10.11 -9.17 15.39
CA LYS A 212 -11.51 -8.83 15.13
C LYS A 212 -11.92 -9.26 13.73
N THR A 213 -13.20 -9.56 13.56
CA THR A 213 -13.82 -9.71 12.24
C THR A 213 -15.04 -8.80 12.18
N LEU A 214 -15.05 -7.86 11.23
CA LEU A 214 -16.20 -7.03 10.93
C LEU A 214 -17.06 -7.75 9.88
N SER A 215 -18.34 -7.93 10.18
CA SER A 215 -19.25 -8.69 9.33
C SER A 215 -19.70 -7.89 8.11
N PHE A 216 -19.28 -8.36 6.94
CA PHE A 216 -19.70 -7.84 5.64
C PHE A 216 -19.90 -9.04 4.70
N PRO A 217 -21.12 -9.62 4.68
CA PRO A 217 -21.36 -10.88 3.97
C PRO A 217 -21.06 -10.80 2.46
N ASN A 218 -21.23 -9.63 1.85
CA ASN A 218 -20.99 -9.40 0.42
C ASN A 218 -19.80 -8.47 0.19
N ILE A 219 -18.78 -8.57 1.03
CA ILE A 219 -17.54 -7.79 0.90
C ILE A 219 -16.87 -8.07 -0.44
N VAL A 220 -16.31 -7.03 -1.04
CA VAL A 220 -15.59 -7.10 -2.32
C VAL A 220 -14.11 -6.89 -2.11
N THR A 221 -13.72 -5.74 -1.59
CA THR A 221 -12.33 -5.35 -1.38
C THR A 221 -12.17 -4.40 -0.20
N VAL A 222 -10.93 -4.14 0.19
CA VAL A 222 -10.53 -3.17 1.20
C VAL A 222 -9.43 -2.27 0.64
N PHE A 223 -9.50 -0.97 0.93
CA PHE A 223 -8.53 -0.01 0.45
C PHE A 223 -8.38 1.18 1.41
N VAL A 224 -7.30 1.95 1.22
CA VAL A 224 -7.02 3.17 1.98
C VAL A 224 -6.94 4.32 0.98
N THR A 225 -7.57 5.46 1.29
CA THR A 225 -7.49 6.70 0.49
C THR A 225 -6.25 7.52 0.85
N ALA A 226 -5.93 8.50 0.03
CA ALA A 226 -4.80 9.41 0.25
C ALA A 226 -4.85 10.12 1.61
N GLY A 227 -6.05 10.47 2.08
CA GLY A 227 -6.27 11.06 3.41
C GLY A 227 -6.31 10.05 4.56
N GLY A 228 -5.94 8.79 4.31
CA GLY A 228 -5.86 7.76 5.34
C GLY A 228 -7.20 7.18 5.77
N GLY A 229 -8.26 7.37 4.99
CA GLY A 229 -9.53 6.70 5.19
C GLY A 229 -9.45 5.22 4.81
N LEU A 230 -9.75 4.33 5.76
CA LEU A 230 -9.88 2.90 5.50
C LEU A 230 -11.32 2.59 5.09
N TYR A 231 -11.51 2.00 3.92
CA TYR A 231 -12.81 1.68 3.35
C TYR A 231 -12.92 0.22 2.92
N VAL A 232 -14.14 -0.28 3.00
CA VAL A 232 -14.56 -1.58 2.46
C VAL A 232 -15.57 -1.33 1.36
N ALA A 233 -15.40 -1.99 0.22
CA ALA A 233 -16.42 -2.02 -0.83
C ALA A 233 -17.34 -3.24 -0.62
N ASN A 234 -18.65 -3.03 -0.70
CA ASN A 234 -19.66 -4.05 -0.47
C ASN A 234 -20.73 -4.02 -1.55
N ASN A 235 -21.38 -5.17 -1.72
CA ASN A 235 -22.59 -5.32 -2.52
C ASN A 235 -23.80 -5.62 -1.64
N SER A 236 -25.01 -5.30 -2.11
CA SER A 236 -26.25 -5.65 -1.41
C SER A 236 -26.55 -7.15 -1.43
N ARG A 237 -25.99 -7.88 -2.39
CA ARG A 237 -26.19 -9.33 -2.58
C ARG A 237 -24.98 -9.96 -3.29
N GLU A 238 -24.90 -11.29 -3.25
CA GLU A 238 -23.92 -12.04 -4.03
C GLU A 238 -24.12 -11.79 -5.54
N VAL A 239 -23.02 -11.67 -6.29
CA VAL A 239 -23.02 -11.39 -7.74
C VAL A 239 -23.81 -12.43 -8.54
N TYR A 240 -23.80 -13.68 -8.11
CA TYR A 240 -24.52 -14.77 -8.74
C TYR A 240 -25.94 -15.01 -8.17
N ASP A 241 -26.41 -14.11 -7.31
CA ASP A 241 -27.80 -14.13 -6.83
C ASP A 241 -28.71 -13.47 -7.88
N PHE A 242 -29.35 -14.28 -8.70
CA PHE A 242 -30.30 -13.88 -9.74
C PHE A 242 -31.76 -13.72 -9.22
N SER A 243 -31.95 -13.57 -7.91
CA SER A 243 -33.31 -13.46 -7.31
C SER A 243 -34.07 -12.20 -7.69
N GLY A 244 -33.44 -11.25 -8.40
CA GLY A 244 -34.06 -10.01 -8.87
C GLY A 244 -34.00 -8.87 -7.84
N GLY A 245 -34.29 -7.65 -8.28
CA GLY A 245 -34.21 -6.42 -7.50
C GLY A 245 -32.95 -5.60 -7.84
N PRO A 246 -32.89 -4.33 -7.43
CA PRO A 246 -31.75 -3.46 -7.72
C PRO A 246 -30.49 -4.01 -7.06
N PHE A 247 -29.36 -3.79 -7.72
CA PHE A 247 -28.05 -4.03 -7.17
C PHE A 247 -27.60 -2.73 -6.50
N GLU A 248 -27.36 -2.78 -5.21
CA GLU A 248 -26.79 -1.65 -4.48
C GLU A 248 -25.35 -1.97 -4.11
N ALA A 249 -24.47 -1.03 -4.33
CA ALA A 249 -23.10 -1.08 -3.84
C ALA A 249 -22.87 0.05 -2.84
N ASP A 250 -21.97 -0.14 -1.92
CA ASP A 250 -21.55 0.88 -0.99
C ASP A 250 -20.06 0.82 -0.69
N PHE A 251 -19.53 1.95 -0.22
CA PHE A 251 -18.25 2.04 0.45
C PHE A 251 -18.50 2.29 1.93
N THR A 252 -18.02 1.41 2.78
CA THR A 252 -18.15 1.55 4.22
C THR A 252 -16.81 1.95 4.82
N ARG A 253 -16.78 3.10 5.52
CA ARG A 253 -15.60 3.57 6.25
C ARG A 253 -15.45 2.83 7.57
N VAL A 254 -14.23 2.40 7.86
CA VAL A 254 -13.87 1.69 9.09
C VAL A 254 -12.86 2.52 9.87
N ASP A 255 -13.05 2.63 11.20
CA ASP A 255 -12.04 3.16 12.09
C ASP A 255 -10.93 2.12 12.29
N PRO A 256 -9.70 2.38 11.85
CA PRO A 256 -8.61 1.41 11.95
C PRO A 256 -8.07 1.22 13.38
N VAL A 257 -8.46 2.09 14.32
CA VAL A 257 -8.03 2.07 15.73
C VAL A 257 -9.11 1.47 16.61
N ALA A 258 -10.35 2.00 16.55
CA ALA A 258 -11.50 1.45 17.28
C ALA A 258 -11.97 0.11 16.68
N LEU A 259 -11.62 -0.17 15.43
CA LEU A 259 -12.00 -1.35 14.66
C LEU A 259 -13.53 -1.46 14.53
N GLU A 260 -14.18 -0.35 14.20
CA GLU A 260 -15.62 -0.22 14.10
C GLU A 260 -16.03 0.48 12.80
N VAL A 261 -17.25 0.19 12.35
CA VAL A 261 -17.85 0.89 11.21
C VAL A 261 -18.16 2.32 11.61
N MET A 262 -17.73 3.29 10.78
CA MET A 262 -17.97 4.72 11.01
C MET A 262 -19.13 5.25 10.16
N ASP A 263 -19.05 5.08 8.84
CA ASP A 263 -19.94 5.72 7.88
C ASP A 263 -20.15 4.83 6.65
N VAL A 264 -21.29 4.97 5.98
CA VAL A 264 -21.65 4.20 4.78
C VAL A 264 -21.98 5.16 3.64
N TYR A 265 -21.29 5.00 2.53
CA TYR A 265 -21.41 5.80 1.30
C TYR A 265 -22.08 4.97 0.23
N ARG A 266 -23.40 5.13 0.05
CA ARG A 266 -24.17 4.37 -0.92
C ARG A 266 -24.02 4.96 -2.31
N LEU A 267 -23.87 4.08 -3.30
CA LEU A 267 -23.70 4.48 -4.71
C LEU A 267 -25.04 4.73 -5.41
N GLY A 268 -26.16 4.27 -4.85
CA GLY A 268 -27.49 4.33 -5.46
C GLY A 268 -27.91 3.04 -6.12
N ASP A 269 -29.13 3.00 -6.64
CA ASP A 269 -29.72 1.83 -7.29
C ASP A 269 -29.04 1.60 -8.65
N ASP A 270 -28.75 0.34 -8.98
CA ASP A 270 -28.19 -0.13 -10.27
C ASP A 270 -26.74 0.28 -10.62
N TYR A 271 -26.00 0.87 -9.70
CA TYR A 271 -24.57 1.10 -9.88
C TYR A 271 -23.75 -0.08 -9.31
N GLY A 272 -23.79 -1.11 -10.06
CA GLY A 272 -22.92 -2.22 -10.22
C GLY A 272 -22.40 -2.95 -9.00
N ALA A 273 -22.64 -4.22 -9.03
CA ALA A 273 -21.91 -5.16 -8.22
C ALA A 273 -20.43 -5.11 -8.53
N LEU A 274 -19.67 -4.50 -7.67
CA LEU A 274 -18.22 -4.69 -7.66
C LEU A 274 -17.97 -6.19 -7.45
N SER A 275 -17.67 -6.91 -8.51
CA SER A 275 -17.48 -8.35 -8.41
C SER A 275 -16.02 -8.72 -8.44
N SER A 276 -15.52 -9.24 -7.35
CA SER A 276 -14.17 -9.79 -7.28
C SER A 276 -14.12 -11.29 -7.01
N TRP A 277 -15.26 -11.90 -6.78
CA TRP A 277 -15.34 -13.32 -6.41
C TRP A 277 -15.64 -14.19 -7.62
N GLY A 278 -14.69 -14.95 -8.02
CA GLY A 278 -14.76 -15.90 -9.12
C GLY A 278 -13.39 -16.49 -9.39
N ALA A 279 -13.30 -17.32 -10.42
CA ALA A 279 -12.04 -17.98 -10.76
C ALA A 279 -10.99 -17.00 -11.33
N TRP A 280 -11.44 -15.90 -11.94
CA TRP A 280 -10.67 -15.13 -12.90
C TRP A 280 -10.37 -13.69 -12.50
N ARG A 281 -10.88 -13.19 -11.37
CA ARG A 281 -10.85 -11.76 -11.08
C ARG A 281 -9.96 -11.41 -9.89
N ALA A 282 -9.16 -10.35 -10.06
CA ALA A 282 -8.56 -9.56 -9.00
C ALA A 282 -9.44 -8.33 -8.72
N CYS A 283 -8.97 -7.40 -7.90
CA CYS A 283 -9.67 -6.17 -7.58
C CYS A 283 -9.90 -5.29 -8.82
N MET A 284 -11.10 -4.74 -8.94
CA MET A 284 -11.57 -3.95 -10.07
C MET A 284 -11.53 -2.44 -9.80
N MET A 285 -10.69 -1.99 -8.90
CA MET A 285 -10.58 -0.57 -8.55
C MET A 285 -9.15 -0.13 -8.28
N CYS A 286 -8.93 1.18 -8.40
CA CYS A 286 -7.71 1.82 -7.90
C CYS A 286 -8.05 3.10 -7.15
N VAL A 287 -7.19 3.46 -6.21
CA VAL A 287 -7.30 4.67 -5.40
C VAL A 287 -6.43 5.75 -6.00
N ASP A 288 -6.93 6.97 -6.06
CA ASP A 288 -6.12 8.14 -6.40
C ASP A 288 -5.09 8.39 -5.27
N PRO A 289 -3.80 8.41 -5.55
CA PRO A 289 -2.77 8.57 -4.51
C PRO A 289 -2.69 9.97 -3.90
N VAL A 290 -3.36 10.96 -4.50
CA VAL A 290 -3.28 12.38 -4.08
C VAL A 290 -4.64 13.01 -3.74
N SER A 291 -5.75 12.31 -4.00
CA SER A 291 -7.10 12.81 -3.70
C SER A 291 -7.97 11.73 -3.04
N GLU A 292 -9.14 12.15 -2.53
CA GLU A 292 -10.12 11.25 -1.92
C GLU A 292 -11.02 10.58 -2.97
N LYS A 293 -10.45 10.10 -4.07
CA LYS A 293 -11.18 9.46 -5.16
C LYS A 293 -10.80 7.99 -5.32
N VAL A 294 -11.79 7.23 -5.77
CA VAL A 294 -11.60 5.86 -6.22
C VAL A 294 -12.20 5.70 -7.61
N TYR A 295 -11.46 5.00 -8.47
CA TYR A 295 -11.89 4.69 -9.82
C TYR A 295 -12.08 3.20 -9.94
N TYR A 296 -13.16 2.78 -10.59
CA TYR A 296 -13.51 1.37 -10.65
C TYR A 296 -14.39 1.05 -11.86
N TYR A 297 -14.53 -0.21 -12.13
CA TYR A 297 -15.52 -0.76 -13.03
C TYR A 297 -16.24 -1.92 -12.34
N TYR A 298 -17.47 -2.21 -12.75
CA TYR A 298 -18.35 -3.12 -12.04
C TYR A 298 -18.83 -4.32 -12.88
N ASP A 299 -18.51 -4.33 -14.18
CA ASP A 299 -18.79 -5.46 -15.05
C ASP A 299 -17.55 -5.85 -15.86
N GLU A 300 -17.35 -7.15 -16.06
CA GLU A 300 -16.23 -7.67 -16.82
C GLU A 300 -16.34 -7.20 -18.29
N PHE A 301 -15.23 -6.72 -18.83
CA PHE A 301 -15.14 -6.11 -20.15
C PHE A 301 -15.96 -4.82 -20.30
N GLN A 302 -16.30 -4.16 -19.21
CA GLN A 302 -16.92 -2.84 -19.25
C GLN A 302 -16.06 -1.86 -20.06
N ASN A 303 -16.73 -0.98 -20.80
CA ASN A 303 -16.10 -0.01 -21.70
C ASN A 303 -15.99 1.41 -21.13
N HIS A 304 -16.18 1.57 -19.84
CA HIS A 304 -16.03 2.84 -19.14
C HIS A 304 -15.53 2.63 -17.72
N ILE A 305 -15.02 3.71 -17.12
CA ILE A 305 -14.54 3.76 -15.74
C ILE A 305 -15.42 4.72 -14.97
N SER A 306 -15.89 4.28 -13.83
CA SER A 306 -16.66 5.09 -12.87
C SER A 306 -15.73 5.67 -11.81
N CYS A 307 -16.11 6.81 -11.24
CA CYS A 307 -15.39 7.51 -10.20
C CYS A 307 -16.31 7.80 -9.01
N TYR A 308 -15.80 7.62 -7.80
CA TYR A 308 -16.42 8.10 -6.58
C TYR A 308 -15.47 9.02 -5.82
N ASP A 309 -15.94 10.22 -5.47
CA ASP A 309 -15.21 11.22 -4.69
C ASP A 309 -15.76 11.26 -3.26
N PHE A 310 -14.95 10.81 -2.28
CA PHE A 310 -15.34 10.79 -0.87
C PHE A 310 -15.42 12.18 -0.25
N SER A 311 -14.75 13.17 -0.82
CA SER A 311 -14.76 14.54 -0.29
C SER A 311 -16.08 15.26 -0.59
N THR A 312 -16.63 15.02 -1.78
CA THR A 312 -17.92 15.59 -2.23
C THR A 312 -19.09 14.64 -2.09
N ARG A 313 -18.82 13.33 -1.93
CA ARG A 313 -19.80 12.23 -1.97
C ARG A 313 -20.50 12.11 -3.32
N GLU A 314 -19.79 12.45 -4.39
CA GLU A 314 -20.32 12.39 -5.74
C GLU A 314 -19.86 11.14 -6.47
N PHE A 315 -20.80 10.53 -7.16
CA PHE A 315 -20.57 9.40 -8.07
C PHE A 315 -20.69 9.90 -9.52
N THR A 316 -19.71 9.52 -10.34
CA THR A 316 -19.71 9.77 -11.78
C THR A 316 -19.55 8.43 -12.50
N ASP A 317 -20.60 7.96 -13.15
CA ASP A 317 -20.61 6.66 -13.82
C ASP A 317 -19.61 6.65 -14.99
N HIS A 318 -19.86 7.40 -16.03
CA HIS A 318 -18.97 7.51 -17.18
C HIS A 318 -17.92 8.61 -16.96
N PHE A 319 -16.99 8.41 -16.02
CA PHE A 319 -15.88 9.36 -15.83
C PHE A 319 -14.89 9.29 -17.01
N ILE A 320 -14.61 8.08 -17.48
CA ILE A 320 -13.82 7.83 -18.70
C ILE A 320 -14.57 6.81 -19.55
N ASP A 321 -14.85 7.18 -20.80
CA ASP A 321 -15.28 6.24 -21.83
C ASP A 321 -14.05 5.69 -22.57
N LEU A 322 -13.93 4.37 -22.67
CA LEU A 322 -12.81 3.73 -23.35
C LEU A 322 -12.96 3.82 -24.87
N PRO A 323 -11.85 3.88 -25.62
CA PRO A 323 -11.90 3.91 -27.08
C PRO A 323 -12.53 2.65 -27.67
N GLU A 324 -13.09 2.78 -28.88
CA GLU A 324 -13.46 1.62 -29.68
C GLU A 324 -12.19 0.80 -30.04
N ALA A 325 -12.35 -0.50 -30.21
CA ALA A 325 -11.33 -1.32 -30.82
C ALA A 325 -11.22 -1.03 -32.33
N ALA A 326 -10.04 -1.25 -32.90
CA ALA A 326 -9.78 -0.88 -34.28
C ALA A 326 -10.55 -1.73 -35.31
N GLU A 327 -10.95 -2.96 -34.92
CA GLU A 327 -11.54 -3.92 -35.85
C GLU A 327 -13.06 -3.78 -35.93
N VAL A 328 -13.58 -3.97 -37.14
CA VAL A 328 -15.01 -3.92 -37.43
C VAL A 328 -15.51 -5.33 -37.68
N ASN A 329 -16.56 -5.71 -36.96
CA ASN A 329 -17.20 -7.00 -37.10
C ASN A 329 -17.87 -7.14 -38.50
N TRP A 330 -18.19 -8.38 -38.88
CA TRP A 330 -18.85 -8.71 -40.15
C TRP A 330 -20.24 -8.00 -40.33
N ASP A 331 -20.88 -7.65 -39.22
CA ASP A 331 -22.18 -6.94 -39.20
C ASP A 331 -22.03 -5.42 -39.21
N GLY A 332 -20.82 -4.89 -39.29
CA GLY A 332 -20.51 -3.47 -39.30
C GLY A 332 -20.41 -2.83 -37.92
N THR A 333 -20.64 -3.59 -36.84
CA THR A 333 -20.39 -3.11 -35.48
C THR A 333 -18.89 -3.11 -35.20
N ARG A 334 -18.46 -2.30 -34.23
CA ARG A 334 -17.08 -2.33 -33.71
C ARG A 334 -17.05 -3.00 -32.35
N ASN A 335 -16.01 -3.77 -32.13
CA ASN A 335 -15.65 -4.19 -30.78
C ASN A 335 -15.19 -2.97 -29.99
N HIS A 336 -15.25 -3.07 -28.68
CA HIS A 336 -14.73 -2.03 -27.79
C HIS A 336 -13.52 -2.53 -27.02
N GLN A 337 -12.78 -1.63 -26.45
CA GLN A 337 -11.78 -1.94 -25.44
C GLN A 337 -12.50 -2.14 -24.10
N GLY A 338 -12.20 -3.23 -23.42
CA GLY A 338 -12.83 -3.60 -22.16
C GLY A 338 -11.82 -3.79 -21.05
N LEU A 339 -12.28 -3.61 -19.83
CA LEU A 339 -11.49 -3.74 -18.61
C LEU A 339 -11.53 -5.17 -18.06
N TYR A 340 -10.41 -5.61 -17.50
CA TYR A 340 -10.29 -6.91 -16.86
C TYR A 340 -9.32 -6.85 -15.67
N ALA A 341 -9.60 -7.61 -14.60
CA ALA A 341 -8.75 -7.74 -13.41
C ALA A 341 -8.39 -6.38 -12.77
N SER A 342 -7.18 -6.19 -12.28
CA SER A 342 -6.69 -4.91 -11.73
C SER A 342 -6.15 -3.99 -12.84
N ALA A 343 -7.00 -3.73 -13.84
CA ALA A 343 -6.65 -3.00 -15.06
C ALA A 343 -6.40 -1.50 -14.86
N LEU A 344 -6.60 -0.97 -13.66
CA LEU A 344 -6.48 0.44 -13.32
C LEU A 344 -5.32 0.65 -12.36
N SER A 345 -4.50 1.66 -12.61
CA SER A 345 -3.41 2.06 -11.71
C SER A 345 -3.05 3.53 -11.90
N PHE A 346 -2.28 4.10 -10.97
CA PHE A 346 -1.69 5.42 -11.09
C PHE A 346 -0.18 5.30 -11.19
N ASP A 347 0.38 6.01 -12.14
CA ASP A 347 1.82 6.16 -12.28
C ASP A 347 2.31 7.28 -11.34
N PRO A 348 3.07 6.97 -10.30
CA PRO A 348 3.53 7.97 -9.35
C PRO A 348 4.54 8.97 -9.96
N HIS A 349 5.20 8.59 -11.06
CA HIS A 349 6.21 9.44 -11.70
C HIS A 349 5.60 10.48 -12.63
N THR A 350 4.48 10.15 -13.29
CA THR A 350 3.83 11.04 -14.25
C THR A 350 2.51 11.62 -13.73
N GLY A 351 1.92 11.01 -12.70
CA GLY A 351 0.59 11.34 -12.19
C GLY A 351 -0.54 10.89 -13.13
N ASP A 352 -0.23 10.08 -14.14
CA ASP A 352 -1.23 9.60 -15.09
C ASP A 352 -1.98 8.38 -14.54
N MET A 353 -3.26 8.27 -14.86
CA MET A 353 -3.97 7.02 -14.72
C MET A 353 -3.59 6.10 -15.89
N VAL A 354 -3.07 4.93 -15.56
CA VAL A 354 -2.70 3.89 -16.52
C VAL A 354 -3.80 2.84 -16.55
N VAL A 355 -4.37 2.63 -17.73
CA VAL A 355 -5.49 1.74 -17.96
C VAL A 355 -5.07 0.66 -18.95
N MET A 356 -5.22 -0.59 -18.55
CA MET A 356 -4.95 -1.74 -19.40
C MET A 356 -6.25 -2.31 -19.92
N THR A 357 -6.34 -2.54 -21.23
CA THR A 357 -7.56 -3.05 -21.85
C THR A 357 -7.27 -4.23 -22.76
N THR A 358 -8.31 -5.04 -22.94
CA THR A 358 -8.35 -6.09 -23.97
C THR A 358 -9.52 -5.84 -24.90
N GLU A 359 -9.46 -6.35 -26.13
CA GLU A 359 -10.60 -6.27 -27.04
C GLU A 359 -11.75 -7.13 -26.51
N ALA A 360 -12.94 -6.57 -26.46
CA ALA A 360 -14.16 -7.23 -26.03
C ALA A 360 -15.21 -7.22 -27.15
N ALA A 361 -15.89 -8.33 -27.30
CA ALA A 361 -16.98 -8.51 -28.25
C ALA A 361 -18.18 -9.17 -27.57
N PRO A 362 -19.41 -9.00 -28.11
CA PRO A 362 -20.60 -9.61 -27.56
C PRO A 362 -20.60 -11.13 -27.50
N MET A 363 -19.70 -11.78 -28.22
CA MET A 363 -19.52 -13.23 -28.18
C MET A 363 -18.06 -13.57 -27.99
N TYR A 364 -17.76 -14.52 -27.11
CA TYR A 364 -16.41 -15.00 -26.80
C TYR A 364 -15.73 -15.61 -28.02
N ALA A 365 -14.99 -14.79 -28.75
CA ALA A 365 -14.05 -15.23 -29.75
C ALA A 365 -12.65 -15.12 -29.14
N TYR A 366 -12.06 -16.23 -28.74
CA TYR A 366 -10.76 -16.24 -28.05
C TYR A 366 -9.64 -15.51 -28.81
N GLU A 367 -9.78 -15.35 -30.11
CA GLU A 367 -8.79 -14.66 -30.94
C GLU A 367 -8.74 -13.15 -30.71
N ILE A 368 -9.84 -12.53 -30.29
CA ILE A 368 -9.87 -11.09 -30.03
C ILE A 368 -9.07 -10.70 -28.78
N PHE A 369 -8.94 -11.59 -27.79
CA PHE A 369 -8.15 -11.34 -26.60
C PHE A 369 -6.64 -11.25 -26.87
N ASN A 370 -6.18 -11.51 -28.09
CA ASN A 370 -4.82 -11.20 -28.52
C ASN A 370 -4.57 -9.69 -28.72
N HIS A 371 -5.63 -8.89 -28.76
CA HIS A 371 -5.52 -7.46 -28.95
C HIS A 371 -5.66 -6.76 -27.60
N ASN A 372 -4.58 -6.14 -27.17
CA ASN A 372 -4.50 -5.47 -25.87
C ASN A 372 -3.87 -4.09 -26.03
N TRP A 373 -4.21 -3.17 -25.13
CA TRP A 373 -3.71 -1.80 -25.10
C TRP A 373 -3.31 -1.37 -23.72
N VAL A 374 -2.43 -0.39 -23.65
CA VAL A 374 -2.16 0.43 -22.48
C VAL A 374 -2.51 1.87 -22.84
N LEU A 375 -3.36 2.49 -22.03
CA LEU A 375 -3.85 3.84 -22.18
C LEU A 375 -3.38 4.70 -21.01
N PHE A 376 -3.03 5.94 -21.30
CA PHE A 376 -2.58 6.91 -20.31
C PHE A 376 -3.56 8.07 -20.31
N TYR A 377 -4.19 8.31 -19.20
CA TYR A 377 -5.17 9.37 -19.01
C TYR A 377 -4.66 10.42 -18.04
N ASP A 378 -5.01 11.66 -18.28
CA ASP A 378 -4.95 12.68 -17.25
C ASP A 378 -5.94 12.33 -16.13
N ALA A 379 -5.45 12.08 -14.94
CA ALA A 379 -6.26 11.58 -13.85
C ALA A 379 -7.31 12.59 -13.35
N ALA A 380 -7.02 13.90 -13.47
CA ALA A 380 -7.93 14.93 -13.01
C ALA A 380 -9.10 15.18 -13.98
N THR A 381 -8.84 15.04 -15.28
CA THR A 381 -9.81 15.40 -16.34
C THR A 381 -10.41 14.21 -17.07
N GLY A 382 -9.83 13.01 -16.94
CA GLY A 382 -10.22 11.82 -17.70
C GLY A 382 -9.86 11.90 -19.19
N VAL A 383 -9.00 12.84 -19.59
CA VAL A 383 -8.62 13.01 -20.99
C VAL A 383 -7.52 12.04 -21.39
N LEU A 384 -7.75 11.27 -22.46
CA LEU A 384 -6.75 10.35 -23.02
C LEU A 384 -5.54 11.14 -23.55
N LYS A 385 -4.36 10.92 -22.98
CA LYS A 385 -3.09 11.51 -23.42
C LYS A 385 -2.42 10.67 -24.49
N ARG A 386 -2.44 9.34 -24.31
CA ARG A 386 -1.76 8.39 -25.18
C ARG A 386 -2.37 7.01 -25.05
N GLN A 387 -2.30 6.24 -26.14
CA GLN A 387 -2.55 4.80 -26.11
C GLN A 387 -1.46 4.05 -26.89
N THR A 388 -1.12 2.88 -26.40
CA THR A 388 -0.17 1.98 -27.07
C THR A 388 -0.84 0.63 -27.26
N ARG A 389 -0.98 0.20 -28.53
CA ARG A 389 -1.42 -1.16 -28.84
C ARG A 389 -0.24 -2.10 -28.63
N LEU A 390 -0.46 -3.16 -27.87
CA LEU A 390 0.55 -4.17 -27.63
C LEU A 390 0.72 -5.08 -28.87
N GLN A 391 1.85 -5.76 -28.95
CA GLN A 391 2.06 -6.82 -29.94
C GLN A 391 0.98 -7.91 -29.76
N ASP A 392 0.46 -8.44 -30.86
CA ASP A 392 -0.60 -9.43 -30.83
C ASP A 392 -0.15 -10.70 -30.10
N ALA A 393 -0.74 -10.91 -28.94
CA ALA A 393 -0.61 -12.08 -28.11
C ALA A 393 -1.69 -12.04 -27.02
N TYR A 394 -1.99 -13.19 -26.46
CA TYR A 394 -2.96 -13.30 -25.39
C TYR A 394 -2.33 -12.84 -24.06
N TRP A 395 -1.98 -11.54 -23.95
CA TRP A 395 -1.35 -10.98 -22.75
C TRP A 395 -2.30 -10.94 -21.57
N PHE A 396 -3.50 -10.45 -21.79
CA PHE A 396 -4.49 -10.24 -20.75
C PHE A 396 -3.88 -9.50 -19.56
N PRO A 397 -3.46 -8.24 -19.73
CA PRO A 397 -2.75 -7.50 -18.70
C PRO A 397 -3.64 -7.37 -17.46
N ALA A 398 -3.13 -7.84 -16.33
CA ALA A 398 -3.90 -7.96 -15.10
C ALA A 398 -3.54 -6.91 -14.05
N MET A 399 -2.30 -6.41 -14.05
CA MET A 399 -1.84 -5.43 -13.06
C MET A 399 -0.64 -4.66 -13.57
N ALA A 400 -0.59 -3.36 -13.28
CA ALA A 400 0.59 -2.52 -13.46
C ALA A 400 1.20 -2.16 -12.11
N LEU A 401 2.53 -2.17 -12.04
CA LEU A 401 3.32 -1.84 -10.87
C LEU A 401 4.45 -0.88 -11.27
N TYR A 402 4.83 -0.02 -10.34
CA TYR A 402 5.85 0.99 -10.55
C TYR A 402 7.01 0.75 -9.59
N PRO A 403 8.27 0.86 -10.07
CA PRO A 403 9.42 0.75 -9.18
C PRO A 403 9.35 1.74 -8.03
N ASP A 404 9.59 1.26 -6.83
CA ASP A 404 9.66 2.03 -5.60
C ASP A 404 11.15 2.28 -5.29
N LEU A 405 11.61 3.49 -5.53
CA LEU A 405 13.03 3.85 -5.50
C LEU A 405 13.37 4.84 -4.39
N CYS A 406 12.35 5.51 -3.83
CA CYS A 406 12.50 6.57 -2.86
C CYS A 406 12.19 6.06 -1.45
N ALA A 407 13.01 6.42 -0.48
CA ALA A 407 12.63 6.27 0.91
C ALA A 407 11.73 7.45 1.32
N PRO A 408 10.73 7.24 2.20
CA PRO A 408 9.88 8.32 2.67
C PRO A 408 10.71 9.38 3.40
N THR A 409 10.26 10.62 3.36
CA THR A 409 10.78 11.69 4.21
C THR A 409 9.85 11.88 5.39
N VAL A 410 10.42 12.14 6.58
CA VAL A 410 9.65 12.34 7.81
C VAL A 410 10.11 13.62 8.48
N LYS A 411 9.18 14.53 8.71
CA LYS A 411 9.47 15.82 9.34
C LYS A 411 8.53 16.05 10.52
N VAL A 412 9.09 16.05 11.72
CA VAL A 412 8.41 16.43 12.96
C VAL A 412 9.27 17.49 13.66
N GLU A 413 8.67 18.61 13.97
CA GLU A 413 9.34 19.68 14.71
C GLU A 413 9.44 19.34 16.20
N ASP A 414 10.40 19.93 16.90
CA ASP A 414 10.54 19.80 18.35
C ASP A 414 9.26 20.22 19.07
N GLN A 415 8.92 19.52 20.13
CA GLN A 415 7.67 19.72 20.89
C GLN A 415 7.95 20.22 22.30
N VAL A 416 7.05 21.03 22.82
CA VAL A 416 7.04 21.47 24.23
C VAL A 416 5.70 21.10 24.86
N LEU A 417 5.74 20.34 25.95
CA LEU A 417 4.55 19.88 26.67
C LEU A 417 4.65 20.28 28.15
N GLN A 418 3.51 20.34 28.81
CA GLN A 418 3.45 20.34 30.27
C GLN A 418 3.32 18.92 30.80
N VAL A 419 3.71 18.68 32.05
CA VAL A 419 3.46 17.41 32.73
C VAL A 419 1.96 17.10 32.70
N GLY A 420 1.62 15.88 32.25
CA GLY A 420 0.25 15.40 32.06
C GLY A 420 -0.43 15.88 30.78
N GLN A 421 0.23 16.71 29.96
CA GLN A 421 -0.29 17.13 28.67
C GLN A 421 -0.01 16.03 27.62
N THR A 422 -1.00 15.80 26.78
CA THR A 422 -0.85 14.96 25.58
C THR A 422 -1.00 15.82 24.33
N VAL A 423 -0.07 15.67 23.39
CA VAL A 423 -0.11 16.29 22.07
C VAL A 423 -0.16 15.19 21.02
N THR A 424 -0.96 15.38 19.97
CA THR A 424 -1.06 14.48 18.84
C THR A 424 -0.44 15.13 17.60
N VAL A 425 0.49 14.42 16.95
CA VAL A 425 1.10 14.81 15.68
C VAL A 425 0.52 13.93 14.58
N SER A 426 0.01 14.56 13.52
CA SER A 426 -0.47 13.85 12.33
C SER A 426 0.72 13.27 11.54
N LEU A 427 0.81 11.96 11.45
CA LEU A 427 1.80 11.30 10.62
C LEU A 427 1.48 11.42 9.13
N LEU A 428 0.21 11.59 8.77
CA LEU A 428 -0.20 11.85 7.40
C LEU A 428 0.40 13.15 6.85
N GLU A 429 0.55 14.18 7.72
CA GLU A 429 1.16 15.45 7.36
C GLU A 429 2.69 15.43 7.51
N ALA A 430 3.21 14.58 8.39
CA ALA A 430 4.62 14.50 8.70
C ALA A 430 5.42 13.60 7.75
N VAL A 431 4.77 12.62 7.14
CA VAL A 431 5.38 11.63 6.24
C VAL A 431 5.04 12.01 4.80
N HIS A 432 6.06 12.01 3.95
CA HIS A 432 5.90 12.21 2.51
C HIS A 432 6.73 11.19 1.74
N ASP A 433 6.12 10.60 0.73
CA ASP A 433 6.73 9.63 -0.16
C ASP A 433 6.38 10.02 -1.60
N ASP A 434 7.40 10.10 -2.48
CA ASP A 434 7.23 10.59 -3.85
C ASP A 434 6.70 9.51 -4.80
N ASP A 435 6.95 8.24 -4.50
CA ASP A 435 6.58 7.11 -5.37
C ASP A 435 5.66 6.08 -4.70
N ASN A 436 5.13 6.42 -3.50
CA ASN A 436 4.13 5.63 -2.81
C ASN A 436 3.14 6.52 -2.05
N MET A 437 1.97 5.99 -1.73
CA MET A 437 0.97 6.72 -0.97
C MET A 437 1.38 6.84 0.50
N SER A 438 1.67 8.06 0.97
CA SER A 438 2.14 8.36 2.34
C SER A 438 1.24 7.78 3.44
N ALA A 439 -0.08 7.68 3.18
CA ALA A 439 -1.04 7.09 4.11
C ALA A 439 -0.80 5.60 4.40
N LEU A 440 -0.11 4.88 3.51
CA LEU A 440 0.22 3.46 3.68
C LEU A 440 1.55 3.24 4.42
N ALA A 441 2.33 4.30 4.66
CA ALA A 441 3.55 4.19 5.43
C ALA A 441 3.26 3.84 6.90
N VAL A 442 4.05 2.96 7.47
CA VAL A 442 3.91 2.51 8.87
C VAL A 442 5.04 3.08 9.69
N THR A 443 4.69 3.90 10.68
CA THR A 443 5.66 4.52 11.59
C THR A 443 5.64 3.84 12.94
N THR A 444 6.81 3.69 13.53
CA THR A 444 7.00 3.30 14.94
C THR A 444 7.74 4.41 15.66
N ALA A 445 7.43 4.61 16.95
CA ALA A 445 8.05 5.62 17.78
C ALA A 445 8.68 5.00 19.02
N THR A 446 9.84 5.51 19.42
CA THR A 446 10.49 5.16 20.68
C THR A 446 10.99 6.42 21.37
N SER A 447 10.71 6.53 22.68
CA SER A 447 11.26 7.58 23.53
C SER A 447 12.63 7.15 24.05
N GLY A 448 13.59 8.06 24.04
CA GLY A 448 14.89 7.87 24.68
C GLY A 448 14.81 7.88 26.20
N ASP A 449 13.74 8.48 26.76
CA ASP A 449 13.43 8.45 28.19
C ASP A 449 11.90 8.44 28.39
N GLU A 450 11.34 7.25 28.62
CA GLU A 450 9.90 7.08 28.87
C GLU A 450 9.44 7.65 30.21
N SER A 451 10.34 7.93 31.13
CA SER A 451 10.00 8.61 32.39
C SER A 451 9.72 10.10 32.18
N VAL A 452 10.23 10.70 31.10
CA VAL A 452 10.01 12.09 30.71
C VAL A 452 8.91 12.20 29.68
N VAL A 453 8.95 11.39 28.62
CA VAL A 453 7.98 11.41 27.51
C VAL A 453 7.59 10.01 27.15
N ARG A 454 6.30 9.74 27.09
CA ARG A 454 5.76 8.53 26.45
C ARG A 454 5.36 8.86 25.02
N ALA A 455 5.90 8.11 24.06
CA ALA A 455 5.58 8.23 22.65
C ALA A 455 4.86 6.97 22.15
N GLN A 456 3.70 7.13 21.53
CA GLN A 456 2.91 6.00 21.01
C GLN A 456 2.30 6.36 19.67
N VAL A 457 2.43 5.44 18.70
CA VAL A 457 1.76 5.54 17.39
C VAL A 457 0.48 4.71 17.40
N SER A 458 -0.59 5.30 16.90
CA SER A 458 -1.88 4.63 16.69
C SER A 458 -2.49 5.11 15.38
N GLY A 459 -2.61 4.21 14.40
CA GLY A 459 -2.98 4.57 13.03
C GLY A 459 -2.01 5.61 12.46
N LEU A 460 -2.53 6.72 12.00
CA LEU A 460 -1.78 7.85 11.45
C LEU A 460 -1.49 8.98 12.48
N ASN A 461 -1.54 8.65 13.76
CA ASN A 461 -1.31 9.62 14.83
C ASN A 461 -0.16 9.18 15.73
N LEU A 462 0.75 10.12 15.99
CA LEU A 462 1.75 10.01 17.04
C LEU A 462 1.26 10.80 18.26
N SER A 463 1.06 10.10 19.36
CA SER A 463 0.71 10.68 20.67
C SER A 463 1.97 10.83 21.52
N LEU A 464 2.17 12.03 22.07
CA LEU A 464 3.26 12.38 22.97
C LEU A 464 2.67 12.83 24.29
N GLU A 465 2.97 12.11 25.38
CA GLU A 465 2.50 12.42 26.74
C GLU A 465 3.68 12.86 27.60
N GLY A 466 3.58 14.06 28.19
CA GLY A 466 4.58 14.57 29.14
C GLY A 466 4.43 13.92 30.50
N MET A 467 5.40 13.10 30.92
CA MET A 467 5.34 12.33 32.16
C MET A 467 6.00 13.04 33.35
N ALA A 468 7.17 13.63 33.14
CA ALA A 468 7.92 14.38 34.13
C ALA A 468 8.73 15.50 33.48
N PRO A 469 9.08 16.56 34.19
CA PRO A 469 9.94 17.63 33.67
C PRO A 469 11.27 17.07 33.17
N GLY A 470 11.72 17.54 32.01
CA GLY A 470 12.97 17.10 31.39
C GLY A 470 12.91 17.16 29.88
N ARG A 471 13.88 16.54 29.24
CA ARG A 471 13.99 16.42 27.78
C ARG A 471 14.20 14.99 27.37
N ALA A 472 13.47 14.56 26.35
CA ALA A 472 13.69 13.25 25.75
C ALA A 472 13.76 13.40 24.22
N THR A 473 14.63 12.61 23.61
CA THR A 473 14.65 12.46 22.15
C THR A 473 13.68 11.36 21.76
N VAL A 474 12.74 11.69 20.88
CA VAL A 474 11.83 10.69 20.28
C VAL A 474 12.37 10.31 18.92
N ASN A 475 12.54 9.00 18.69
CA ASN A 475 12.99 8.44 17.43
C ASN A 475 11.81 7.82 16.70
N LEU A 476 11.67 8.12 15.42
CA LEU A 476 10.69 7.54 14.51
C LEU A 476 11.41 6.68 13.48
N VAL A 477 10.84 5.51 13.21
CA VAL A 477 11.20 4.66 12.07
C VAL A 477 9.95 4.49 11.23
N THR A 478 10.01 4.95 9.99
CA THR A 478 8.91 4.87 9.02
C THR A 478 9.29 3.91 7.91
N ASP A 479 8.40 2.99 7.62
CA ASP A 479 8.50 1.97 6.59
C ASP A 479 7.43 2.24 5.52
N SER A 480 7.86 2.61 4.32
CA SER A 480 7.02 2.71 3.14
C SER A 480 7.50 1.68 2.12
N ASN A 481 6.68 0.67 1.83
CA ASN A 481 7.02 -0.45 0.94
C ASN A 481 8.40 -1.11 1.20
N GLY A 482 8.87 -1.09 2.45
CA GLY A 482 10.20 -1.64 2.81
C GLY A 482 11.36 -0.67 2.61
N GLN A 483 11.09 0.56 2.16
CA GLN A 483 12.03 1.68 2.20
C GLN A 483 11.92 2.35 3.57
N LEU A 484 13.05 2.44 4.28
CA LEU A 484 13.06 2.89 5.67
C LEU A 484 13.61 4.31 5.80
N ALA A 485 12.89 5.15 6.53
CA ALA A 485 13.38 6.44 7.00
C ALA A 485 13.47 6.46 8.53
N THR A 486 14.51 7.09 9.05
CA THR A 486 14.66 7.32 10.50
C THR A 486 14.83 8.80 10.74
N THR A 487 14.02 9.35 11.65
CA THR A 487 14.13 10.73 12.11
C THR A 487 14.06 10.80 13.63
N SER A 488 14.55 11.91 14.18
CA SER A 488 14.47 12.18 15.62
C SER A 488 14.19 13.64 15.87
N PHE A 489 13.47 13.91 16.93
CA PHE A 489 13.18 15.26 17.41
C PHE A 489 13.17 15.29 18.93
N VAL A 490 13.27 16.49 19.50
CA VAL A 490 13.32 16.68 20.96
C VAL A 490 11.94 17.05 21.48
N VAL A 491 11.55 16.41 22.57
CA VAL A 491 10.39 16.80 23.36
C VAL A 491 10.85 17.33 24.71
N SER A 492 10.50 18.56 25.01
CA SER A 492 10.75 19.21 26.29
C SER A 492 9.49 19.21 27.11
N VAL A 493 9.52 18.63 28.30
CA VAL A 493 8.39 18.62 29.22
C VAL A 493 8.66 19.61 30.34
N THR A 494 7.75 20.55 30.49
CA THR A 494 7.82 21.59 31.55
C THR A 494 7.01 21.15 32.74
N GLY A 495 7.56 21.37 33.96
CA GLY A 495 6.81 21.25 35.22
C GLY A 495 5.85 22.39 35.46
N ALA A 496 5.18 22.41 36.60
CA ALA A 496 4.59 23.66 37.11
C ALA A 496 5.74 24.68 37.23
N ALA A 497 5.52 25.91 36.74
CA ALA A 497 6.55 26.94 36.80
C ALA A 497 7.10 27.04 38.22
N VAL A 498 8.33 26.64 38.42
CA VAL A 498 9.06 26.77 39.67
C VAL A 498 9.97 27.98 39.51
N PRO A 499 9.76 29.04 40.26
CA PRO A 499 10.63 30.22 40.14
C PRO A 499 12.09 29.82 40.31
N GLY A 500 12.93 30.18 39.33
CA GLY A 500 14.35 29.79 39.28
C GLY A 500 14.69 28.46 38.61
N ASP A 501 13.73 27.62 38.21
CA ASP A 501 13.92 26.45 37.39
C ASP A 501 13.87 26.83 35.89
N ILE A 502 14.98 27.36 35.41
CA ILE A 502 15.07 27.99 34.08
C ILE A 502 15.21 26.96 32.99
N ASN A 503 15.90 25.85 33.27
CA ASN A 503 16.09 24.74 32.33
C ASN A 503 14.92 23.77 32.30
N MET A 504 13.91 23.98 33.20
CA MET A 504 12.66 23.24 33.32
C MET A 504 12.87 21.73 33.63
N ASP A 505 13.89 21.38 34.40
CA ASP A 505 14.13 20.01 34.83
C ASP A 505 13.41 19.61 36.13
N GLY A 506 12.64 20.53 36.70
CA GLY A 506 11.88 20.37 37.95
C GLY A 506 12.70 20.60 39.21
N LYS A 507 13.89 21.16 39.11
CA LYS A 507 14.78 21.51 40.25
C LYS A 507 15.34 22.90 40.04
N VAL A 508 15.66 23.59 41.13
CA VAL A 508 16.45 24.80 41.08
C VAL A 508 17.87 24.47 41.51
N ALA A 509 18.82 24.52 40.57
CA ALA A 509 20.20 24.05 40.76
C ALA A 509 21.22 24.92 40.00
N ILE A 510 22.49 24.55 40.02
CA ILE A 510 23.56 25.35 39.38
C ILE A 510 23.46 25.38 37.85
N ASP A 511 22.82 24.41 37.24
CA ASP A 511 22.56 24.35 35.81
C ASP A 511 21.53 25.38 35.36
N ASP A 512 20.60 25.81 36.23
CA ASP A 512 19.71 26.94 35.97
C ASP A 512 20.47 28.28 35.92
N VAL A 513 21.48 28.43 36.75
CA VAL A 513 22.38 29.60 36.66
C VAL A 513 23.06 29.62 35.29
N THR A 514 23.50 28.48 34.80
CA THR A 514 24.10 28.37 33.47
C THR A 514 23.07 28.70 32.38
N ALA A 515 21.83 28.19 32.51
CA ALA A 515 20.72 28.48 31.60
C ALA A 515 20.40 29.99 31.55
N LEU A 516 20.38 30.65 32.71
CA LEU A 516 20.16 32.08 32.77
C LEU A 516 21.28 32.90 32.13
N ILE A 517 22.52 32.48 32.31
CA ILE A 517 23.67 33.09 31.63
C ILE A 517 23.57 32.93 30.13
N ASP A 518 23.18 31.76 29.66
CA ASP A 518 22.97 31.46 28.23
C ASP A 518 21.89 32.35 27.61
N ILE A 519 20.78 32.58 28.33
CA ILE A 519 19.74 33.53 27.92
C ILE A 519 20.33 34.94 27.75
N LEU A 520 21.10 35.42 28.73
CA LEU A 520 21.70 36.75 28.71
C LEU A 520 22.74 36.91 27.61
N LEU A 521 23.41 35.82 27.21
CA LEU A 521 24.38 35.80 26.09
C LEU A 521 23.69 35.68 24.74
N GLY A 522 22.35 35.54 24.71
CA GLY A 522 21.57 35.41 23.48
C GLY A 522 21.68 34.03 22.82
N SER A 523 21.93 32.97 23.57
CA SER A 523 21.92 31.60 23.07
C SER A 523 20.52 31.20 22.65
N VAL A 524 20.36 30.79 21.39
CA VAL A 524 19.08 30.30 20.83
C VAL A 524 19.02 28.78 20.73
N LEU A 525 20.00 28.07 21.30
CA LEU A 525 20.13 26.63 21.14
C LEU A 525 19.29 25.81 22.14
N ASN A 526 18.76 26.44 23.16
CA ASN A 526 17.99 25.77 24.21
C ASN A 526 16.65 26.48 24.47
N ILE A 527 15.66 25.69 24.86
CA ILE A 527 14.36 26.21 25.33
C ILE A 527 14.48 26.47 26.82
N TYR A 528 14.13 27.68 27.28
CA TYR A 528 14.21 28.09 28.65
C TYR A 528 12.88 28.68 29.11
N ASP A 529 12.54 28.55 30.41
CA ASP A 529 11.38 29.23 31.00
C ASP A 529 11.74 30.70 31.29
N MET A 530 11.28 31.60 30.43
CA MET A 530 11.53 33.02 30.55
C MET A 530 10.80 33.63 31.77
N GLY A 531 9.73 33.00 32.24
CA GLY A 531 9.02 33.41 33.45
C GLY A 531 9.79 33.05 34.73
N ALA A 532 10.42 31.88 34.75
CA ALA A 532 11.29 31.41 35.84
C ALA A 532 12.64 32.17 35.86
N ALA A 533 13.02 32.79 34.74
CA ALA A 533 14.28 33.52 34.60
C ALA A 533 14.28 34.92 35.24
N ASP A 534 13.10 35.56 35.45
CA ASP A 534 12.95 36.78 36.25
C ASP A 534 12.87 36.40 37.72
N VAL A 535 14.04 36.07 38.29
CA VAL A 535 14.16 35.47 39.62
C VAL A 535 13.85 36.49 40.71
N ASN A 536 14.13 37.79 40.48
CA ASN A 536 13.89 38.86 41.43
C ASN A 536 12.54 39.58 41.23
N HIS A 537 11.76 39.15 40.18
CA HIS A 537 10.43 39.68 39.83
C HIS A 537 10.38 41.20 39.53
N ASP A 538 11.47 41.74 38.96
CA ASP A 538 11.52 43.15 38.57
C ASP A 538 10.97 43.42 37.15
N GLY A 539 10.57 42.36 36.42
CA GLY A 539 10.02 42.40 35.07
C GLY A 539 11.08 42.44 33.98
N LYS A 540 12.35 42.16 34.31
CA LYS A 540 13.47 42.10 33.37
C LYS A 540 14.32 40.88 33.67
N ILE A 541 14.93 40.33 32.64
CA ILE A 541 15.94 39.27 32.79
C ILE A 541 17.32 39.93 32.65
N SER A 542 18.11 39.90 33.72
CA SER A 542 19.38 40.60 33.82
C SER A 542 20.41 39.85 34.67
N ILE A 543 21.59 40.42 34.86
CA ILE A 543 22.61 39.85 35.72
C ILE A 543 22.17 39.83 37.21
N ASP A 544 21.21 40.70 37.60
CA ASP A 544 20.70 40.74 38.95
C ASP A 544 19.91 39.47 39.28
N ASP A 545 19.24 38.84 38.28
CA ASP A 545 18.56 37.55 38.42
C ASP A 545 19.55 36.41 38.61
N VAL A 546 20.69 36.43 37.90
CA VAL A 546 21.77 35.47 38.11
C VAL A 546 22.28 35.54 39.55
N THR A 547 22.43 36.76 40.07
CA THR A 547 22.87 36.98 41.45
C THR A 547 21.82 36.49 42.44
N ALA A 548 20.55 36.80 42.23
CA ALA A 548 19.45 36.35 43.05
C ALA A 548 19.31 34.83 43.09
N LEU A 549 19.47 34.18 41.94
CA LEU A 549 19.45 32.73 41.85
C LEU A 549 20.62 32.05 42.59
N ILE A 550 21.81 32.59 42.45
CA ILE A 550 23.00 32.11 43.18
C ILE A 550 22.80 32.28 44.69
N ASP A 551 22.33 33.44 45.14
CA ASP A 551 22.07 33.73 46.57
C ASP A 551 20.99 32.79 47.13
N SER A 552 19.95 32.48 46.38
CA SER A 552 18.93 31.51 46.73
C SER A 552 19.53 30.12 46.93
N LEU A 553 20.34 29.66 45.97
CA LEU A 553 21.01 28.36 46.03
C LEU A 553 21.98 28.26 47.22
N LEU A 554 22.73 29.32 47.52
CA LEU A 554 23.68 29.33 48.62
C LEU A 554 23.02 29.42 50.00
N SER A 555 21.91 30.13 50.10
CA SER A 555 21.16 30.30 51.34
C SER A 555 20.16 29.18 51.63
N GLY A 556 19.84 28.36 50.62
CA GLY A 556 18.80 27.31 50.70
C GLY A 556 17.38 27.88 50.88
N GLN A 557 17.20 29.18 50.58
CA GLN A 557 15.87 29.81 50.61
C GLN A 557 15.20 29.62 49.26
N MET A 558 13.95 29.16 49.27
CA MET A 558 13.17 29.08 48.01
C MET A 558 12.87 30.50 47.48
N ILE A 559 12.97 30.65 46.18
CA ILE A 559 12.48 31.81 45.45
C ILE A 559 10.96 31.82 45.56
N VAL A 560 10.36 32.89 46.02
CA VAL A 560 8.91 33.01 46.29
C VAL A 560 8.26 33.90 45.24
#